data_6e00309dce2554ff5dd38a1ee3b7ea25
#
_entry.id   6e00309dce2554ff5dd38a1ee3b7ea25
#
_cell.length_a   1.000
_cell.length_b   1.000
_cell.length_c   1.000
_cell.angle_alpha   90.00
_cell.angle_beta   90.00
_cell.angle_gamma   90.00
#
_symmetry.space_group_name_H-M   'P 1'
#
loop_
_entity.id
_entity.type
_entity.pdbx_description
1 polymer ?
#
loop_
_entity_poly.entity_id
_entity_poly.type
_entity_poly.pdbx_seq_one_letter_code
_entity_poly.pdbx_strand_id
1 'polypeptide(L)'
;MVRNVTVDAAAIARKSKRTLQTVFHEVTMDLAFEVVKATPWKTGFLRGSWFTELNNPGTPLASVEEDPSGAYTVARLSAKITEARIGDRIYVMNGAKYAKFLEHGTQHIAPRAFVRGTVNRAGAIAKRTLARIKAKET
;
A
#
# COMPACT_ATOMS: atom_id res chain seq x y z
N MET A 1 4.78 3.49 49.46
CA MET A 1 5.96 4.21 48.92
C MET A 1 5.52 4.92 47.65
N VAL A 2 5.65 6.23 47.66
CA VAL A 2 5.27 7.02 46.46
C VAL A 2 6.51 7.13 45.59
N ARG A 3 6.42 6.65 44.36
CA ARG A 3 7.46 6.84 43.36
C ARG A 3 7.14 8.10 42.55
N ASN A 4 8.07 9.01 42.51
CA ASN A 4 7.95 10.12 41.57
C ASN A 4 8.28 9.62 40.17
N VAL A 5 7.28 9.65 39.31
CA VAL A 5 7.44 9.32 37.91
C VAL A 5 7.45 10.59 37.10
N THR A 6 8.62 10.92 36.53
CA THR A 6 8.72 12.04 35.62
C THR A 6 8.39 11.55 34.21
N VAL A 7 7.37 12.12 33.62
CA VAL A 7 6.94 11.77 32.26
C VAL A 7 7.32 12.89 31.31
N ASP A 8 8.18 12.61 30.37
CA ASP A 8 8.49 13.55 29.28
C ASP A 8 7.42 13.39 28.19
N ALA A 9 6.40 14.22 28.26
CA ALA A 9 5.30 14.20 27.30
C ALA A 9 5.77 14.46 25.86
N ALA A 10 6.79 15.32 25.68
CA ALA A 10 7.33 15.60 24.36
C ALA A 10 8.05 14.38 23.77
N ALA A 11 8.81 13.64 24.60
CA ALA A 11 9.48 12.40 24.16
C ALA A 11 8.48 11.31 23.80
N ILE A 12 7.40 11.14 24.61
CA ILE A 12 6.34 10.20 24.34
C ILE A 12 5.62 10.55 23.04
N ALA A 13 5.28 11.81 22.83
CA ALA A 13 4.61 12.27 21.61
C ALA A 13 5.49 12.00 20.38
N ARG A 14 6.79 12.26 20.45
CA ARG A 14 7.72 11.98 19.35
C ARG A 14 7.80 10.50 19.04
N LYS A 15 7.89 9.65 20.07
CA LYS A 15 7.93 8.18 19.90
C LYS A 15 6.63 7.67 19.28
N SER A 16 5.48 8.13 19.80
CA SER A 16 4.17 7.72 19.28
C SER A 16 3.99 8.15 17.84
N LYS A 17 4.43 9.34 17.47
CA LYS A 17 4.36 9.83 16.08
C LYS A 17 5.21 8.97 15.15
N ARG A 18 6.42 8.59 15.55
CA ARG A 18 7.27 7.70 14.76
C ARG A 18 6.67 6.32 14.60
N THR A 19 6.10 5.78 15.66
CA THR A 19 5.43 4.48 15.60
C THR A 19 4.24 4.51 14.64
N LEU A 20 3.39 5.55 14.73
CA LEU A 20 2.26 5.73 13.82
C LEU A 20 2.73 5.89 12.37
N GLN A 21 3.81 6.63 12.15
CA GLN A 21 4.39 6.82 10.82
C GLN A 21 4.86 5.49 10.25
N THR A 22 5.55 4.67 11.05
CA THR A 22 6.00 3.34 10.65
C THR A 22 4.82 2.43 10.31
N VAL A 23 3.80 2.40 11.16
CA VAL A 23 2.59 1.61 10.93
C VAL A 23 1.91 2.05 9.63
N PHE A 24 1.77 3.34 9.43
CA PHE A 24 1.17 3.91 8.22
C PHE A 24 1.90 3.45 6.96
N HIS A 25 3.23 3.59 6.93
CA HIS A 25 4.04 3.16 5.78
C HIS A 25 3.96 1.65 5.56
N GLU A 26 4.15 0.86 6.60
CA GLU A 26 4.21 -0.59 6.48
C GLU A 26 2.87 -1.20 6.07
N VAL A 27 1.76 -0.74 6.63
CA VAL A 27 0.43 -1.21 6.25
C VAL A 27 0.13 -0.83 4.80
N THR A 28 0.44 0.40 4.41
CA THR A 28 0.20 0.86 3.04
C THR A 28 1.06 0.09 2.03
N MET A 29 2.32 -0.16 2.35
CA MET A 29 3.20 -0.97 1.50
C MET A 29 2.69 -2.39 1.33
N ASP A 30 2.24 -3.02 2.41
CA ASP A 30 1.72 -4.38 2.35
C ASP A 30 0.43 -4.44 1.52
N LEU A 31 -0.46 -3.46 1.66
CA LEU A 31 -1.66 -3.37 0.83
C LEU A 31 -1.32 -3.18 -0.65
N ALA A 32 -0.38 -2.29 -0.95
CA ALA A 32 0.08 -2.05 -2.32
C ALA A 32 0.73 -3.31 -2.91
N PHE A 33 1.57 -3.99 -2.14
CA PHE A 33 2.18 -5.27 -2.54
C PHE A 33 1.12 -6.32 -2.86
N GLU A 34 0.11 -6.46 -2.00
CA GLU A 34 -0.94 -7.45 -2.20
C GLU A 34 -1.79 -7.16 -3.42
N VAL A 35 -2.12 -5.89 -3.70
CA VAL A 35 -2.91 -5.56 -4.90
C VAL A 35 -2.11 -5.79 -6.18
N VAL A 36 -0.82 -5.49 -6.19
CA VAL A 36 0.05 -5.77 -7.33
C VAL A 36 0.15 -7.27 -7.57
N LYS A 37 0.37 -8.02 -6.49
CA LYS A 37 0.48 -9.49 -6.54
C LYS A 37 -0.81 -10.14 -7.04
N ALA A 38 -1.98 -9.63 -6.63
CA ALA A 38 -3.28 -10.14 -7.05
C ALA A 38 -3.63 -9.77 -8.49
N THR A 39 -2.93 -8.81 -9.09
CA THR A 39 -3.19 -8.32 -10.44
C THR A 39 -2.77 -9.36 -11.48
N PRO A 40 -3.61 -9.64 -12.51
CA PRO A 40 -3.23 -10.54 -13.60
C PRO A 40 -1.92 -10.11 -14.27
N TRP A 41 -1.09 -11.09 -14.64
CA TRP A 41 0.31 -10.83 -15.01
C TRP A 41 0.70 -11.23 -16.43
N LYS A 42 -0.22 -11.62 -17.29
CA LYS A 42 0.05 -12.28 -18.60
C LYS A 42 1.20 -11.63 -19.38
N THR A 43 1.18 -10.29 -19.52
CA THR A 43 2.29 -9.55 -20.15
C THR A 43 3.10 -8.74 -19.15
N GLY A 44 2.57 -8.58 -17.93
CA GLY A 44 3.13 -7.67 -16.95
C GLY A 44 2.75 -6.21 -17.15
N PHE A 45 2.02 -5.89 -18.22
CA PHE A 45 1.59 -4.51 -18.48
C PHE A 45 0.64 -4.00 -17.40
N LEU A 46 -0.35 -4.80 -17.03
CA LEU A 46 -1.30 -4.41 -16.00
C LEU A 46 -0.63 -4.22 -14.64
N ARG A 47 0.26 -5.14 -14.25
CA ARG A 47 1.04 -4.99 -13.01
C ARG A 47 1.92 -3.75 -13.05
N GLY A 48 2.61 -3.51 -14.16
CA GLY A 48 3.48 -2.35 -14.35
C GLY A 48 2.73 -1.03 -14.41
N SER A 49 1.41 -1.05 -14.59
CA SER A 49 0.58 0.15 -14.70
C SER A 49 0.16 0.74 -13.35
N TRP A 50 0.45 0.08 -12.24
CA TRP A 50 0.21 0.63 -10.91
C TRP A 50 1.12 1.81 -10.62
N PHE A 51 0.56 2.86 -10.02
CA PHE A 51 1.32 4.03 -9.59
C PHE A 51 0.71 4.60 -8.32
N THR A 52 1.50 5.38 -7.60
CA THR A 52 1.10 5.97 -6.32
C THR A 52 1.28 7.47 -6.37
N GLU A 53 0.30 8.21 -5.84
CA GLU A 53 0.38 9.65 -5.67
C GLU A 53 -0.05 10.01 -4.25
N LEU A 54 0.47 11.14 -3.76
CA LEU A 54 0.14 11.65 -2.43
C LEU A 54 -0.79 12.85 -2.56
N ASN A 55 -1.90 12.81 -1.80
CA ASN A 55 -2.86 13.90 -1.63
C ASN A 55 -3.72 14.24 -2.86
N ASN A 56 -3.26 13.92 -4.07
CA ASN A 56 -4.02 14.08 -5.30
C ASN A 56 -3.86 12.83 -6.16
N PRO A 57 -4.91 12.39 -6.87
CA PRO A 57 -4.80 11.18 -7.69
C PRO A 57 -3.75 11.24 -8.79
N GLY A 58 -3.40 12.43 -9.28
CA GLY A 58 -2.39 12.56 -10.32
C GLY A 58 -2.80 11.99 -11.67
N THR A 59 -1.84 11.89 -12.58
CA THR A 59 -2.03 11.35 -13.92
C THR A 59 -1.33 10.01 -14.06
N PRO A 60 -1.85 9.09 -14.90
CA PRO A 60 -1.18 7.83 -15.19
C PRO A 60 0.23 8.04 -15.73
N LEU A 61 1.06 7.01 -15.57
CA LEU A 61 2.43 7.02 -16.10
C LEU A 61 2.42 7.26 -17.61
N ALA A 62 3.37 8.09 -18.08
CA ALA A 62 3.51 8.41 -19.49
C ALA A 62 3.90 7.16 -20.32
N SER A 63 4.68 6.27 -19.72
CA SER A 63 5.03 4.99 -20.31
C SER A 63 5.06 3.92 -19.23
N VAL A 64 4.74 2.70 -19.61
CA VAL A 64 4.71 1.55 -18.70
C VAL A 64 5.58 0.45 -19.28
N GLU A 65 6.50 -0.05 -18.47
CA GLU A 65 7.26 -1.25 -18.80
C GLU A 65 6.50 -2.48 -18.28
N GLU A 66 6.57 -3.56 -19.05
CA GLU A 66 6.01 -4.82 -18.62
C GLU A 66 6.77 -5.34 -17.40
N ASP A 67 6.04 -5.71 -16.36
CA ASP A 67 6.61 -6.16 -15.09
C ASP A 67 5.84 -7.36 -14.56
N PRO A 68 6.03 -8.55 -15.16
CA PRO A 68 5.26 -9.73 -14.77
C PRO A 68 5.42 -10.13 -13.30
N SER A 69 6.60 -9.97 -12.73
CA SER A 69 6.85 -10.27 -11.31
C SER A 69 6.27 -9.20 -10.37
N GLY A 70 6.12 -7.98 -10.87
CA GLY A 70 5.71 -6.83 -10.07
C GLY A 70 6.83 -6.21 -9.25
N ALA A 71 8.06 -6.71 -9.33
CA ALA A 71 9.15 -6.28 -8.48
C ALA A 71 9.52 -4.80 -8.66
N TYR A 72 9.66 -4.34 -9.89
CA TYR A 72 9.94 -2.92 -10.17
C TYR A 72 8.78 -2.03 -9.76
N THR A 73 7.56 -2.50 -9.99
CA THR A 73 6.35 -1.77 -9.63
C THR A 73 6.26 -1.59 -8.11
N VAL A 74 6.45 -2.66 -7.35
CA VAL A 74 6.45 -2.61 -5.88
C VAL A 74 7.54 -1.66 -5.37
N ALA A 75 8.75 -1.71 -5.93
CA ALA A 75 9.83 -0.82 -5.54
C ALA A 75 9.47 0.65 -5.79
N ARG A 76 8.86 0.95 -6.93
CA ARG A 76 8.43 2.30 -7.28
C ARG A 76 7.33 2.80 -6.34
N LEU A 77 6.32 1.96 -6.06
CA LEU A 77 5.25 2.30 -5.12
C LEU A 77 5.81 2.54 -3.72
N SER A 78 6.70 1.67 -3.26
CA SER A 78 7.33 1.78 -1.93
C SER A 78 8.11 3.08 -1.77
N ALA A 79 8.87 3.48 -2.79
CA ALA A 79 9.63 4.73 -2.77
C ALA A 79 8.70 5.93 -2.58
N LYS A 80 7.55 5.94 -3.25
CA LYS A 80 6.58 7.02 -3.12
C LYS A 80 5.87 6.98 -1.75
N ILE A 81 5.51 5.81 -1.28
CA ILE A 81 4.84 5.62 0.02
C ILE A 81 5.72 6.13 1.16
N THR A 82 7.04 5.92 1.11
CA THR A 82 7.95 6.39 2.16
C THR A 82 8.03 7.91 2.25
N GLU A 83 7.61 8.65 1.23
CA GLU A 83 7.52 10.10 1.28
C GLU A 83 6.29 10.59 2.05
N ALA A 84 5.31 9.73 2.27
CA ALA A 84 4.06 10.11 2.93
C ALA A 84 4.27 10.35 4.42
N ARG A 85 3.53 11.32 4.96
CA ARG A 85 3.50 11.65 6.39
C ARG A 85 2.12 11.38 6.94
N ILE A 86 2.03 11.23 8.26
CA ILE A 86 0.73 11.12 8.93
C ILE A 86 -0.13 12.32 8.55
N GLY A 87 -1.35 12.05 8.11
CA GLY A 87 -2.27 13.06 7.59
C GLY A 87 -2.35 13.11 6.07
N ASP A 88 -1.36 12.57 5.38
CA ASP A 88 -1.39 12.47 3.91
C ASP A 88 -2.37 11.39 3.48
N ARG A 89 -2.92 11.58 2.30
CA ARG A 89 -3.69 10.55 1.59
C ARG A 89 -2.79 9.90 0.55
N ILE A 90 -2.81 8.57 0.54
CA ILE A 90 -2.04 7.80 -0.43
C ILE A 90 -3.02 7.19 -1.43
N TYR A 91 -2.82 7.49 -2.70
CA TYR A 91 -3.61 6.94 -3.79
C TYR A 91 -2.77 5.89 -4.50
N VAL A 92 -3.27 4.65 -4.54
CA VAL A 92 -2.66 3.56 -5.29
C VAL A 92 -3.60 3.25 -6.44
N MET A 93 -3.15 3.49 -7.66
CA MET A 93 -4.02 3.49 -8.84
C MET A 93 -3.39 2.70 -9.98
N ASN A 94 -4.25 2.18 -10.86
CA ASN A 94 -3.82 1.51 -12.08
C ASN A 94 -4.25 2.33 -13.29
N GLY A 95 -3.29 2.70 -14.14
CA GLY A 95 -3.53 3.53 -15.30
C GLY A 95 -3.92 2.77 -16.57
N ALA A 96 -3.98 1.44 -16.54
CA ALA A 96 -4.35 0.66 -17.70
C ALA A 96 -5.84 0.85 -18.04
N LYS A 97 -6.13 1.11 -19.29
CA LYS A 97 -7.52 1.38 -19.74
C LYS A 97 -8.46 0.20 -19.50
N TYR A 98 -7.95 -1.02 -19.53
CA TYR A 98 -8.75 -2.23 -19.37
C TYR A 98 -8.83 -2.75 -17.93
N ALA A 99 -8.16 -2.08 -16.97
CA ALA A 99 -8.11 -2.52 -15.58
C ALA A 99 -9.50 -2.72 -14.97
N LYS A 100 -10.41 -1.77 -15.17
CA LYS A 100 -11.77 -1.85 -14.65
C LYS A 100 -12.55 -3.03 -15.21
N PHE A 101 -12.32 -3.41 -16.46
CA PHE A 101 -12.99 -4.53 -17.09
C PHE A 101 -12.54 -5.87 -16.49
N LEU A 102 -11.26 -5.96 -16.15
CA LEU A 102 -10.75 -7.16 -15.45
C LEU A 102 -11.22 -7.20 -14.00
N GLU A 103 -11.29 -6.04 -13.33
CA GLU A 103 -11.78 -5.96 -11.95
C GLU A 103 -13.23 -6.40 -11.83
N HIS A 104 -14.11 -5.83 -12.67
CA HIS A 104 -15.56 -6.03 -12.57
C HIS A 104 -16.11 -7.09 -13.51
N GLY A 105 -15.31 -7.56 -14.46
CA GLY A 105 -15.74 -8.47 -15.50
C GLY A 105 -16.54 -7.77 -16.59
N THR A 106 -16.81 -8.50 -17.63
CA THR A 106 -17.65 -8.08 -18.76
C THR A 106 -18.62 -9.20 -19.10
N GLN A 107 -19.44 -8.99 -20.13
CA GLN A 107 -20.32 -10.04 -20.67
C GLN A 107 -19.55 -11.31 -21.06
N HIS A 108 -18.28 -11.18 -21.43
CA HIS A 108 -17.45 -12.28 -21.92
C HIS A 108 -16.31 -12.68 -20.97
N ILE A 109 -16.05 -11.90 -19.94
CA ILE A 109 -14.91 -12.10 -19.02
C ILE A 109 -15.42 -12.10 -17.58
N ALA A 110 -15.09 -13.14 -16.84
CA ALA A 110 -15.38 -13.21 -15.40
C ALA A 110 -14.59 -12.17 -14.62
N PRO A 111 -15.16 -11.58 -13.54
CA PRO A 111 -14.43 -10.61 -12.72
C PRO A 111 -13.20 -11.23 -12.08
N ARG A 112 -12.09 -10.51 -12.09
CA ARG A 112 -10.86 -10.90 -11.38
C ARG A 112 -10.79 -10.32 -9.97
N ALA A 113 -11.52 -9.24 -9.70
CA ALA A 113 -11.69 -8.61 -8.38
C ALA A 113 -10.37 -8.44 -7.61
N PHE A 114 -9.28 -8.08 -8.28
CA PHE A 114 -7.98 -7.96 -7.63
C PHE A 114 -7.93 -6.78 -6.65
N VAL A 115 -8.63 -5.67 -6.94
CA VAL A 115 -8.76 -4.54 -6.02
C VAL A 115 -9.73 -4.89 -4.89
N ARG A 116 -10.96 -5.30 -5.22
CA ARG A 116 -11.96 -5.64 -4.20
C ARG A 116 -11.50 -6.77 -3.29
N GLY A 117 -10.85 -7.78 -3.85
CA GLY A 117 -10.30 -8.88 -3.08
C GLY A 117 -9.25 -8.41 -2.06
N THR A 118 -8.37 -7.49 -2.47
CA THR A 118 -7.38 -6.91 -1.57
C THR A 118 -8.04 -6.04 -0.50
N VAL A 119 -9.01 -5.19 -0.89
CA VAL A 119 -9.76 -4.36 0.05
C VAL A 119 -10.48 -5.22 1.09
N ASN A 120 -11.10 -6.32 0.66
CA ASN A 120 -11.79 -7.24 1.58
C ASN A 120 -10.82 -7.92 2.57
N ARG A 121 -9.55 -8.06 2.21
CA ARG A 121 -8.52 -8.64 3.08
C ARG A 121 -7.72 -7.59 3.84
N ALA A 122 -8.04 -6.30 3.68
CA ALA A 122 -7.25 -5.20 4.26
C ALA A 122 -7.11 -5.32 5.77
N GLY A 123 -8.17 -5.70 6.48
CA GLY A 123 -8.12 -5.89 7.93
C GLY A 123 -7.15 -6.99 8.35
N ALA A 124 -7.17 -8.12 7.66
CA ALA A 124 -6.25 -9.24 7.92
C ALA A 124 -4.79 -8.85 7.58
N ILE A 125 -4.59 -8.14 6.47
CA ILE A 125 -3.27 -7.66 6.07
C ILE A 125 -2.71 -6.70 7.13
N ALA A 126 -3.52 -5.75 7.59
CA ALA A 126 -3.12 -4.80 8.64
C ALA A 126 -2.76 -5.50 9.94
N LYS A 127 -3.53 -6.49 10.37
CA LYS A 127 -3.23 -7.29 11.58
C LYS A 127 -1.90 -8.01 11.47
N ARG A 128 -1.64 -8.61 10.32
CA ARG A 128 -0.37 -9.31 10.05
C ARG A 128 0.81 -8.33 10.09
N THR A 129 0.63 -7.15 9.50
CA THR A 129 1.66 -6.09 9.51
C THR A 129 1.95 -5.63 10.94
N LEU A 130 0.92 -5.37 11.74
CA LEU A 130 1.07 -4.96 13.12
C LEU A 130 1.78 -6.02 13.96
N ALA A 131 1.46 -7.30 13.76
CA ALA A 131 2.12 -8.40 14.44
C ALA A 131 3.62 -8.44 14.10
N ARG A 132 3.97 -8.22 12.83
CA ARG A 132 5.36 -8.17 12.38
C ARG A 132 6.12 -7.00 13.02
N ILE A 133 5.50 -5.84 13.10
CA ILE A 133 6.10 -4.64 13.70
C ILE A 133 6.34 -4.89 15.20
N LYS A 134 5.35 -5.42 15.91
CA LYS A 134 5.48 -5.74 17.34
C LYS A 134 6.59 -6.76 17.61
N ALA A 135 6.72 -7.76 16.76
CA ALA A 135 7.76 -8.78 16.89
C ALA A 135 9.17 -8.18 16.79
N LYS A 136 9.34 -7.12 15.99
CA LYS A 136 10.64 -6.43 15.85
C LYS A 136 10.96 -5.52 17.02
N GLU A 137 9.97 -5.12 17.81
CA GLU A 137 10.14 -4.23 18.97
C GLU A 137 10.54 -4.98 20.26
N THR A 138 10.49 -6.31 20.25
CA THR A 138 10.83 -7.15 21.41
C THR A 138 12.29 -7.68 21.38
#